data_18764c1429af676bb874452f4a817276
#
_entry.id   18764c1429af676bb874452f4a817276
#
_cell.length_a   1.000
_cell.length_b   1.000
_cell.length_c   1.000
_cell.angle_alpha   90.00
_cell.angle_beta   90.00
_cell.angle_gamma   90.00
#
_symmetry.space_group_name_H-M   'P 1'
#
loop_
_entity.id
_entity.type
_entity.pdbx_description
1 polymer ?
#
loop_
_entity_poly.entity_id
_entity_poly.type
_entity_poly.pdbx_seq_one_letter_code
_entity_poly.pdbx_strand_id
1 'polypeptide(L)'
;MSVLPWKHPARVRQLLDAMATRILVLDGAMGTMVQKHQLSEADYRGERFKHGFDGLQFSPKTNDIPSGHERAPLAADHVHGEGCGCGGDLKGNNDLLVLTKPEIIAGIHRAYLEAGADLIETN
;
A
#
# COMPACT_ATOMS: atom_id res chain seq x y z
N MET A 1 19.97 -21.70 -18.14
CA MET A 1 19.48 -20.76 -17.13
C MET A 1 18.53 -19.78 -17.79
N SER A 2 17.26 -19.79 -17.42
CA SER A 2 16.26 -18.86 -17.94
C SER A 2 16.62 -17.45 -17.45
N VAL A 3 16.96 -16.55 -18.37
CA VAL A 3 17.21 -15.14 -18.04
C VAL A 3 15.85 -14.50 -17.83
N LEU A 4 15.52 -14.14 -16.59
CA LEU A 4 14.31 -13.38 -16.30
C LEU A 4 14.37 -12.04 -17.04
N PRO A 5 13.27 -11.59 -17.66
CA PRO A 5 13.23 -10.36 -18.42
C PRO A 5 13.19 -9.14 -17.47
N TRP A 6 14.35 -8.80 -16.91
CA TRP A 6 14.46 -7.64 -16.04
C TRP A 6 14.21 -6.33 -16.79
N LYS A 7 13.40 -5.47 -16.22
CA LYS A 7 13.12 -4.13 -16.78
C LYS A 7 14.39 -3.27 -16.90
N HIS A 8 15.34 -3.46 -15.95
CA HIS A 8 16.60 -2.72 -15.90
C HIS A 8 17.79 -3.66 -15.65
N PRO A 9 18.26 -4.40 -16.68
CA PRO A 9 19.32 -5.40 -16.51
C PRO A 9 20.64 -4.83 -15.94
N ALA A 10 20.96 -3.57 -16.26
CA ALA A 10 22.17 -2.92 -15.75
C ALA A 10 22.12 -2.73 -14.23
N ARG A 11 20.96 -2.34 -13.67
CA ARG A 11 20.78 -2.21 -12.22
C ARG A 11 20.84 -3.55 -11.50
N VAL A 12 20.31 -4.60 -12.12
CA VAL A 12 20.41 -5.96 -11.57
C VAL A 12 21.87 -6.40 -11.51
N ARG A 13 22.65 -6.11 -12.53
CA ARG A 13 24.10 -6.42 -12.52
C ARG A 13 24.82 -5.66 -11.42
N GLN A 14 24.59 -4.35 -11.30
CA GLN A 14 25.16 -3.55 -10.20
C GLN A 14 24.80 -4.10 -8.81
N LEU A 15 23.57 -4.57 -8.63
CA LEU A 15 23.12 -5.20 -7.39
C LEU A 15 23.91 -6.47 -7.12
N LEU A 16 24.03 -7.37 -8.10
CA LEU A 16 24.76 -8.62 -7.96
C LEU A 16 26.26 -8.39 -7.68
N ASP A 17 26.87 -7.42 -8.35
CA ASP A 17 28.28 -7.05 -8.13
C ASP A 17 28.47 -6.49 -6.71
N ALA A 18 27.56 -5.68 -6.23
CA ALA A 18 27.60 -5.14 -4.87
C ALA A 18 27.42 -6.26 -3.82
N MET A 19 26.47 -7.18 -4.04
CA MET A 19 26.25 -8.35 -3.16
C MET A 19 27.48 -9.26 -3.07
N ALA A 20 28.29 -9.32 -4.12
CA ALA A 20 29.52 -10.13 -4.12
C ALA A 20 30.66 -9.50 -3.29
N THR A 21 30.58 -8.20 -3.00
CA THR A 21 31.66 -7.43 -2.37
C THR A 21 31.36 -6.94 -0.95
N ARG A 22 30.09 -6.78 -0.60
CA ARG A 22 29.66 -6.27 0.69
C ARG A 22 28.24 -6.68 1.06
N ILE A 23 27.90 -6.49 2.33
CA ILE A 23 26.52 -6.61 2.81
C ILE A 23 25.72 -5.41 2.29
N LEU A 24 24.52 -5.68 1.79
CA LEU A 24 23.57 -4.64 1.41
C LEU A 24 22.57 -4.39 2.54
N VAL A 25 22.18 -3.14 2.67
CA VAL A 25 21.20 -2.69 3.68
C VAL A 25 19.86 -2.48 2.99
N LEU A 26 18.86 -3.22 3.45
CA LEU A 26 17.46 -3.01 3.08
C LEU A 26 16.85 -1.99 4.07
N ASP A 27 15.94 -1.17 3.59
CA ASP A 27 15.11 -0.34 4.46
C ASP A 27 14.19 -1.20 5.34
N GLY A 28 13.42 -0.54 6.20
CA GLY A 28 12.48 -1.24 7.08
C GLY A 28 11.47 -0.27 7.68
N ALA A 29 10.70 -0.75 8.64
CA ALA A 29 9.84 0.03 9.53
C ALA A 29 8.95 1.12 8.85
N MET A 30 8.47 0.89 7.62
CA MET A 30 7.57 1.83 6.91
C MET A 30 6.39 2.22 7.79
N GLY A 31 5.70 1.24 8.40
CA GLY A 31 4.56 1.49 9.27
C GLY A 31 4.89 2.42 10.45
N THR A 32 6.04 2.23 11.10
CA THR A 32 6.49 3.10 12.20
C THR A 32 6.76 4.53 11.72
N MET A 33 7.32 4.69 10.53
CA MET A 33 7.56 6.01 9.94
C MET A 33 6.24 6.70 9.58
N VAL A 34 5.28 5.97 9.02
CA VAL A 34 3.92 6.48 8.72
C VAL A 34 3.22 6.94 10.01
N GLN A 35 3.32 6.16 11.10
CA GLN A 35 2.69 6.52 12.39
C GLN A 35 3.16 7.87 12.93
N LYS A 36 4.40 8.29 12.67
CA LYS A 36 4.91 9.61 13.08
C LYS A 36 4.14 10.77 12.48
N HIS A 37 3.50 10.57 11.33
CA HIS A 37 2.70 11.59 10.66
C HIS A 37 1.29 11.75 11.25
N GLN A 38 0.87 10.85 12.17
CA GLN A 38 -0.43 10.91 12.87
C GLN A 38 -1.62 11.14 11.93
N LEU A 39 -1.63 10.43 10.80
CA LEU A 39 -2.62 10.59 9.75
C LEU A 39 -4.03 10.26 10.23
N SER A 40 -4.99 11.08 9.81
CA SER A 40 -6.42 10.90 10.06
C SER A 40 -7.06 9.98 9.02
N GLU A 41 -8.28 9.53 9.29
CA GLU A 41 -9.09 8.79 8.30
C GLU A 41 -9.22 9.56 6.97
N ALA A 42 -9.40 10.89 7.04
CA ALA A 42 -9.50 11.74 5.86
C ALA A 42 -8.20 11.73 5.02
N ASP A 43 -7.03 11.62 5.66
CA ASP A 43 -5.75 11.54 4.98
C ASP A 43 -5.60 10.22 4.22
N TYR A 44 -6.05 9.10 4.84
CA TYR A 44 -6.04 7.78 4.18
C TYR A 44 -7.00 7.74 2.99
N ARG A 45 -8.18 8.38 3.08
CA ARG A 45 -9.14 8.48 1.97
C ARG A 45 -8.64 9.38 0.86
N GLY A 46 -8.08 10.53 1.21
CA GLY A 46 -7.79 11.59 0.26
C GLY A 46 -9.05 11.96 -0.55
N GLU A 47 -8.88 12.70 -1.61
CA GLU A 47 -9.99 13.03 -2.53
C GLU A 47 -10.47 11.80 -3.33
N ARG A 48 -9.55 10.84 -3.58
CA ARG A 48 -9.80 9.68 -4.44
C ARG A 48 -10.83 8.69 -3.87
N PHE A 49 -10.86 8.53 -2.55
CA PHE A 49 -11.73 7.57 -1.87
C PHE A 49 -12.74 8.25 -0.94
N LYS A 50 -13.02 9.53 -1.18
CA LYS A 50 -13.90 10.35 -0.36
C LYS A 50 -15.32 9.77 -0.22
N HIS A 51 -15.81 9.13 -1.28
CA HIS A 51 -17.13 8.51 -1.34
C HIS A 51 -17.08 6.97 -1.25
N GLY A 52 -16.00 6.40 -0.72
CA GLY A 52 -15.80 4.96 -0.65
C GLY A 52 -15.12 4.39 -1.90
N PHE A 53 -15.19 3.08 -2.06
CA PHE A 53 -14.65 2.37 -3.22
C PHE A 53 -15.69 2.21 -4.35
N ASP A 54 -16.58 3.19 -4.51
CA ASP A 54 -17.61 3.18 -5.54
C ASP A 54 -16.96 3.10 -6.94
N GLY A 55 -17.04 1.95 -7.55
CA GLY A 55 -16.46 1.67 -8.87
C GLY A 55 -15.37 0.62 -8.91
N LEU A 56 -14.79 0.23 -7.79
CA LEU A 56 -14.00 -0.98 -7.70
C LEU A 56 -14.95 -2.13 -7.37
N GLN A 57 -15.50 -2.78 -8.39
CA GLN A 57 -16.16 -4.05 -8.21
C GLN A 57 -15.10 -5.06 -7.76
N PHE A 58 -14.89 -5.15 -6.46
CA PHE A 58 -14.27 -6.31 -5.87
C PHE A 58 -15.25 -7.46 -6.11
N SER A 59 -15.04 -8.17 -7.20
CA SER A 59 -15.72 -9.44 -7.42
C SER A 59 -15.33 -10.35 -6.27
N PRO A 60 -16.24 -10.77 -5.41
CA PRO A 60 -15.93 -11.70 -4.33
C PRO A 60 -15.78 -13.10 -4.94
N LYS A 61 -14.66 -13.34 -5.63
CA LYS A 61 -14.21 -14.68 -5.99
C LYS A 61 -13.13 -15.12 -5.02
N THR A 62 -13.42 -15.12 -3.75
CA THR A 62 -12.72 -15.95 -2.79
C THR A 62 -13.76 -16.67 -1.98
N ASN A 63 -14.20 -17.81 -2.52
CA ASN A 63 -14.67 -18.90 -1.73
C ASN A 63 -13.57 -19.22 -0.72
N ASP A 64 -13.98 -19.56 0.51
CA ASP A 64 -13.19 -20.18 1.57
C ASP A 64 -12.63 -19.27 2.66
N ILE A 65 -13.51 -18.43 3.26
CA ILE A 65 -13.38 -18.16 4.69
C ILE A 65 -14.76 -18.38 5.33
N PRO A 66 -14.98 -19.46 6.08
CA PRO A 66 -16.17 -19.63 6.87
C PRO A 66 -16.07 -18.74 8.11
N SER A 67 -16.40 -17.47 8.01
CA SER A 67 -16.71 -16.64 9.16
C SER A 67 -18.22 -16.53 9.27
N GLY A 68 -18.75 -17.07 10.38
CA GLY A 68 -20.18 -17.18 10.66
C GLY A 68 -20.87 -15.84 10.94
N HIS A 69 -20.70 -14.88 10.03
CA HIS A 69 -21.49 -13.68 9.99
C HIS A 69 -22.28 -13.68 8.68
N GLU A 70 -23.57 -13.91 8.78
CA GLU A 70 -24.52 -13.75 7.68
C GLU A 70 -24.36 -12.35 7.09
N ARG A 71 -23.80 -12.29 5.87
CA ARG A 71 -23.83 -11.07 5.07
C ARG A 71 -25.27 -10.84 4.62
N ALA A 72 -25.87 -9.76 5.11
CA ALA A 72 -27.11 -9.25 4.52
C ALA A 72 -26.89 -9.03 3.01
N PRO A 73 -27.87 -9.35 2.15
CA PRO A 73 -27.76 -9.13 0.72
C PRO A 73 -27.54 -7.64 0.45
N LEU A 74 -26.53 -7.32 -0.36
CA LEU A 74 -26.29 -5.97 -0.84
C LEU A 74 -27.50 -5.55 -1.67
N ALA A 75 -28.37 -4.73 -1.10
CA ALA A 75 -29.48 -4.14 -1.82
C ALA A 75 -28.92 -3.22 -2.92
N ALA A 76 -29.40 -3.41 -4.15
CA ALA A 76 -28.91 -2.73 -5.35
C ALA A 76 -29.20 -1.20 -5.39
N ASP A 77 -29.97 -0.67 -4.44
CA ASP A 77 -30.35 0.74 -4.36
C ASP A 77 -29.92 1.36 -3.01
N HIS A 78 -28.61 1.46 -2.81
CA HIS A 78 -28.11 2.08 -1.61
C HIS A 78 -27.89 3.57 -1.85
N VAL A 79 -28.79 4.41 -1.30
CA VAL A 79 -28.64 5.87 -1.30
C VAL A 79 -27.59 6.24 -0.23
N HIS A 80 -26.46 6.77 -0.67
CA HIS A 80 -25.39 7.26 0.21
C HIS A 80 -25.86 8.53 0.92
N GLY A 81 -26.39 8.38 2.14
CA GLY A 81 -26.67 9.49 3.06
C GLY A 81 -25.53 9.64 4.08
N GLU A 82 -25.49 10.78 4.76
CA GLU A 82 -24.59 10.98 5.90
C GLU A 82 -24.85 9.89 6.95
N GLY A 83 -23.84 9.00 7.17
CA GLY A 83 -23.97 7.87 8.09
C GLY A 83 -24.10 6.49 7.45
N CYS A 84 -24.06 6.40 6.11
CA CYS A 84 -23.98 5.11 5.44
C CYS A 84 -22.67 4.41 5.80
N GLY A 85 -22.76 3.30 6.55
CA GLY A 85 -21.63 2.46 6.96
C GLY A 85 -20.97 1.65 5.84
N CYS A 86 -21.17 2.02 4.58
CA CYS A 86 -20.66 1.34 3.40
C CYS A 86 -19.16 1.59 3.12
N GLY A 87 -18.53 2.49 3.86
CA GLY A 87 -17.08 2.69 3.80
C GLY A 87 -16.45 2.26 5.12
N GLY A 88 -15.89 1.06 5.20
CA GLY A 88 -15.05 0.68 6.34
C GLY A 88 -13.98 1.74 6.60
N ASP A 89 -13.49 1.81 7.85
CA ASP A 89 -12.38 2.68 8.23
C ASP A 89 -11.13 2.30 7.39
N LEU A 90 -10.54 3.26 6.70
CA LEU A 90 -9.33 3.08 5.89
C LEU A 90 -8.07 3.41 6.68
N LYS A 91 -8.22 4.00 7.87
CA LYS A 91 -7.10 4.32 8.74
C LYS A 91 -6.34 3.04 9.13
N GLY A 92 -5.03 3.05 8.87
CA GLY A 92 -4.15 1.90 9.08
C GLY A 92 -3.89 1.08 7.81
N ASN A 93 -4.61 1.31 6.72
CA ASN A 93 -4.28 0.73 5.42
C ASN A 93 -3.19 1.56 4.74
N ASN A 94 -1.93 1.29 5.11
CA ASN A 94 -0.79 2.08 4.67
C ASN A 94 -0.56 2.00 3.15
N ASP A 95 -0.97 0.92 2.49
CA ASP A 95 -0.80 0.73 1.05
C ASP A 95 -1.55 1.80 0.24
N LEU A 96 -2.67 2.31 0.78
CA LEU A 96 -3.42 3.39 0.14
C LEU A 96 -2.65 4.70 0.08
N LEU A 97 -1.68 4.91 0.98
CA LEU A 97 -0.93 6.16 1.05
C LEU A 97 -0.07 6.42 -0.19
N VAL A 98 0.27 5.38 -0.94
CA VAL A 98 0.92 5.53 -2.26
C VAL A 98 0.04 6.34 -3.22
N LEU A 99 -1.28 6.24 -3.08
CA LEU A 99 -2.26 6.91 -3.93
C LEU A 99 -2.77 8.23 -3.35
N THR A 100 -2.86 8.32 -2.02
CA THR A 100 -3.52 9.44 -1.33
C THR A 100 -2.53 10.45 -0.75
N LYS A 101 -1.33 9.99 -0.35
CA LYS A 101 -0.25 10.79 0.24
C LYS A 101 1.13 10.35 -0.29
N PRO A 102 1.33 10.32 -1.62
CA PRO A 102 2.58 9.82 -2.21
C PRO A 102 3.82 10.58 -1.74
N GLU A 103 3.67 11.85 -1.37
CA GLU A 103 4.76 12.68 -0.85
C GLU A 103 5.31 12.17 0.50
N ILE A 104 4.45 11.60 1.36
CA ILE A 104 4.86 11.01 2.64
C ILE A 104 5.66 9.75 2.37
N ILE A 105 5.16 8.85 1.53
CA ILE A 105 5.85 7.61 1.18
C ILE A 105 7.20 7.90 0.52
N ALA A 106 7.22 8.82 -0.45
CA ALA A 106 8.47 9.25 -1.10
C ALA A 106 9.46 9.89 -0.11
N GLY A 107 8.97 10.65 0.86
CA GLY A 107 9.78 11.23 1.93
C GLY A 107 10.43 10.17 2.82
N ILE A 108 9.68 9.14 3.20
CA ILE A 108 10.19 8.03 4.00
C ILE A 108 11.26 7.25 3.22
N HIS A 109 11.00 6.89 1.96
CA HIS A 109 11.99 6.21 1.12
C HIS A 109 13.27 7.02 0.96
N ARG A 110 13.14 8.33 0.74
CA ARG A 110 14.30 9.22 0.64
C ARG A 110 15.12 9.23 1.93
N ALA A 111 14.47 9.31 3.08
CA ALA A 111 15.17 9.29 4.38
C ALA A 111 15.95 7.99 4.59
N TYR A 112 15.42 6.82 4.18
CA TYR A 112 16.16 5.57 4.25
C TYR A 112 17.35 5.53 3.29
N LEU A 113 17.19 6.00 2.05
CA LEU A 113 18.30 6.08 1.08
C LEU A 113 19.39 7.04 1.55
N GLU A 114 19.04 8.19 2.11
CA GLU A 114 19.98 9.15 2.68
C GLU A 114 20.71 8.60 3.91
N ALA A 115 20.05 7.73 4.67
CA ALA A 115 20.66 7.02 5.79
C ALA A 115 21.58 5.86 5.34
N GLY A 116 21.64 5.55 4.05
CA GLY A 116 22.56 4.57 3.47
C GLY A 116 21.90 3.22 3.12
N ALA A 117 20.59 3.13 3.05
CA ALA A 117 19.94 1.94 2.50
C ALA A 117 20.28 1.78 1.01
N ASP A 118 20.60 0.54 0.61
CA ASP A 118 20.88 0.19 -0.78
C ASP A 118 19.62 -0.20 -1.55
N LEU A 119 18.63 -0.69 -0.83
CA LEU A 119 17.38 -1.21 -1.33
C LEU A 119 16.24 -0.61 -0.53
N ILE A 120 15.14 -0.32 -1.20
CA ILE A 120 13.89 0.06 -0.57
C ILE A 120 12.78 -0.90 -0.98
N GLU A 121 11.95 -1.26 -0.01
CA GLU A 121 10.75 -2.04 -0.27
C GLU A 121 9.64 -1.11 -0.77
N THR A 122 8.92 -1.55 -1.78
CA THR A 122 7.73 -0.82 -2.26
C THR A 122 6.61 -0.97 -1.24
N ASN A 123 5.92 0.13 -0.99
CA ASN A 123 4.75 0.14 -0.12
C ASN A 123 3.53 -0.32 -0.88
#